data_2e45a70b3c608e2500ddf2b08dd75635
#
_entry.id   2e45a70b3c608e2500ddf2b08dd75635
#
_cell.length_a   1.000
_cell.length_b   1.000
_cell.length_c   1.000
_cell.angle_alpha   90.00
_cell.angle_beta   90.00
_cell.angle_gamma   90.00
#
_symmetry.space_group_name_H-M   'P 1'
#
loop_
_entity.id
_entity.type
_entity.pdbx_description
1 polymer ?
#
loop_
_entity_poly.entity_id
_entity_poly.type
_entity_poly.pdbx_seq_one_letter_code
_entity_poly.pdbx_strand_id
1 'polypeptide(L)'
;MKLLIVRHGDPDYEIDSLTEKGWKEAEYLSERLSRLNVKEFYVSPLGRAKDTASLTLKKMDRKAIECDWLREFDARIYRPDISDKKMIVWDWLPQDWMADERFFHYDQWYLNERLQEGHVKEAYDQVTVQFDALLKSHGYVREGHYYRVEKPNNDTFVFFCHFGLGCVLLSHLLSVSPMVLWHGACAAPTSVITLATEERRKGIALFRMSSYGDISHLYANEEPPAFAARFCETYDNSEERHD
;
A
#
# COMPACT_ATOMS: atom_id res chain seq x y z
N MET A 1 7.85 3.24 17.11
CA MET A 1 6.81 2.47 16.38
C MET A 1 7.35 2.00 15.05
N LYS A 2 6.97 0.81 14.60
CA LYS A 2 7.29 0.26 13.29
C LYS A 2 6.01 -0.17 12.57
N LEU A 3 5.89 0.16 11.30
CA LEU A 3 4.77 -0.22 10.44
C LEU A 3 5.29 -1.11 9.33
N LEU A 4 4.67 -2.26 9.12
CA LEU A 4 4.88 -3.13 7.97
C LEU A 4 3.59 -3.13 7.15
N ILE A 5 3.65 -2.60 5.93
CA ILE A 5 2.54 -2.59 4.99
C ILE A 5 2.81 -3.72 3.99
N VAL A 6 1.93 -4.70 3.97
CA VAL A 6 2.07 -5.94 3.21
C VAL A 6 1.03 -5.95 2.09
N ARG A 7 1.47 -6.08 0.85
CA ARG A 7 0.58 -6.35 -0.27
C ARG A 7 0.13 -7.81 -0.24
N HIS A 8 -1.13 -8.08 -0.57
CA HIS A 8 -1.64 -9.45 -0.73
C HIS A 8 -0.79 -10.27 -1.72
N GLY A 9 -0.82 -11.60 -1.63
CA GLY A 9 -0.19 -12.53 -2.55
C GLY A 9 -0.78 -12.46 -3.95
N ASP A 10 -0.22 -13.21 -4.89
CA ASP A 10 -0.70 -13.25 -6.27
C ASP A 10 -2.21 -13.58 -6.32
N PRO A 11 -3.06 -12.68 -6.87
CA PRO A 11 -4.50 -12.76 -6.68
C PRO A 11 -5.20 -13.59 -7.75
N ASP A 12 -6.17 -14.38 -7.30
CA ASP A 12 -7.28 -14.86 -8.13
C ASP A 12 -8.47 -13.91 -7.94
N TYR A 13 -8.69 -13.03 -8.91
CA TYR A 13 -9.75 -12.02 -8.83
C TYR A 13 -11.16 -12.59 -9.05
N GLU A 14 -11.31 -13.80 -9.62
CA GLU A 14 -12.61 -14.41 -9.87
C GLU A 14 -13.30 -14.81 -8.56
N ILE A 15 -12.52 -15.28 -7.61
CA ILE A 15 -13.00 -15.74 -6.29
C ILE A 15 -12.54 -14.84 -5.13
N ASP A 16 -11.89 -13.70 -5.41
CA ASP A 16 -11.27 -12.79 -4.43
C ASP A 16 -10.37 -13.52 -3.42
N SER A 17 -9.50 -14.40 -3.91
CA SER A 17 -8.57 -15.21 -3.13
C SER A 17 -7.15 -15.13 -3.72
N LEU A 18 -6.33 -16.14 -3.50
CA LEU A 18 -4.98 -16.27 -4.01
C LEU A 18 -4.90 -17.41 -5.05
N THR A 19 -4.05 -17.22 -6.06
CA THR A 19 -3.64 -18.32 -6.94
C THR A 19 -2.81 -19.34 -6.15
N GLU A 20 -2.53 -20.51 -6.74
CA GLU A 20 -1.60 -21.48 -6.15
C GLU A 20 -0.24 -20.83 -5.83
N LYS A 21 0.26 -19.98 -6.75
CA LYS A 21 1.47 -19.17 -6.52
C LYS A 21 1.32 -18.22 -5.36
N GLY A 22 0.21 -17.50 -5.27
CA GLY A 22 -0.08 -16.57 -4.18
C GLY A 22 -0.11 -17.23 -2.81
N TRP A 23 -0.64 -18.44 -2.71
CA TRP A 23 -0.61 -19.24 -1.47
C TRP A 23 0.82 -19.61 -1.07
N LYS A 24 1.65 -20.00 -2.01
CA LYS A 24 3.07 -20.30 -1.78
C LYS A 24 3.85 -19.06 -1.32
N GLU A 25 3.62 -17.91 -1.99
CA GLU A 25 4.21 -16.62 -1.57
C GLU A 25 3.78 -16.24 -0.14
N ALA A 26 2.50 -16.43 0.21
CA ALA A 26 1.97 -16.16 1.55
C ALA A 26 2.56 -17.10 2.61
N GLU A 27 2.88 -18.36 2.26
CA GLU A 27 3.56 -19.28 3.16
C GLU A 27 4.96 -18.78 3.50
N TYR A 28 5.77 -18.40 2.52
CA TYR A 28 7.11 -17.84 2.75
C TYR A 28 7.06 -16.51 3.54
N LEU A 29 6.08 -15.67 3.25
CA LEU A 29 5.83 -14.46 4.04
C LEU A 29 5.53 -14.80 5.51
N SER A 30 4.74 -15.85 5.75
CA SER A 30 4.39 -16.30 7.11
C SER A 30 5.61 -16.71 7.91
N GLU A 31 6.59 -17.38 7.28
CA GLU A 31 7.86 -17.75 7.90
C GLU A 31 8.66 -16.52 8.35
N ARG A 32 8.63 -15.46 7.55
CA ARG A 32 9.29 -14.20 7.87
C ARG A 32 8.59 -13.45 9.01
N LEU A 33 7.29 -13.25 8.89
CA LEU A 33 6.53 -12.43 9.83
C LEU A 33 6.36 -13.08 11.18
N SER A 34 6.26 -14.42 11.25
CA SER A 34 6.13 -15.15 12.52
C SER A 34 7.35 -15.04 13.45
N ARG A 35 8.50 -14.58 12.93
CA ARG A 35 9.72 -14.33 13.73
C ARG A 35 9.71 -12.96 14.41
N LEU A 36 8.72 -12.10 14.09
CA LEU A 36 8.63 -10.75 14.61
C LEU A 36 7.76 -10.70 15.87
N ASN A 37 8.11 -9.81 16.79
CA ASN A 37 7.22 -9.47 17.90
C ASN A 37 6.22 -8.41 17.41
N VAL A 38 5.05 -8.85 16.94
CA VAL A 38 4.01 -7.99 16.41
C VAL A 38 2.99 -7.66 17.48
N LYS A 39 2.73 -6.38 17.69
CA LYS A 39 1.74 -5.88 18.64
C LYS A 39 0.33 -6.16 18.15
N GLU A 40 0.00 -5.74 16.95
CA GLU A 40 -1.31 -5.92 16.32
C GLU A 40 -1.19 -6.13 14.82
N PHE A 41 -2.15 -6.88 14.29
CA PHE A 41 -2.35 -7.12 12.87
C PHE A 41 -3.64 -6.44 12.43
N TYR A 42 -3.58 -5.75 11.32
CA TYR A 42 -4.71 -5.13 10.63
C TYR A 42 -4.85 -5.74 9.25
N VAL A 43 -6.07 -5.92 8.80
CA VAL A 43 -6.35 -6.59 7.53
C VAL A 43 -7.49 -5.91 6.75
N SER A 44 -7.30 -5.81 5.44
CA SER A 44 -8.37 -5.46 4.51
C SER A 44 -9.51 -6.49 4.55
N PRO A 45 -10.78 -6.08 4.38
CA PRO A 45 -11.90 -7.01 4.31
C PRO A 45 -11.91 -7.88 3.04
N LEU A 46 -11.07 -7.57 2.02
CA LEU A 46 -11.03 -8.35 0.77
C LEU A 46 -10.37 -9.70 0.97
N GLY A 47 -10.93 -10.73 0.32
CA GLY A 47 -10.56 -12.13 0.52
C GLY A 47 -9.06 -12.38 0.32
N ARG A 48 -8.47 -11.94 -0.79
CA ARG A 48 -7.05 -12.10 -1.09
C ARG A 48 -6.12 -11.54 -0.02
N ALA A 49 -6.49 -10.46 0.66
CA ALA A 49 -5.70 -9.91 1.77
C ALA A 49 -5.87 -10.74 3.05
N LYS A 50 -7.09 -11.21 3.34
CA LYS A 50 -7.36 -12.13 4.45
C LYS A 50 -6.64 -13.46 4.28
N ASP A 51 -6.64 -14.02 3.08
CA ASP A 51 -5.96 -15.27 2.76
C ASP A 51 -4.44 -15.13 2.92
N THR A 52 -3.87 -14.03 2.44
CA THR A 52 -2.45 -13.71 2.68
C THR A 52 -2.12 -13.64 4.17
N ALA A 53 -2.97 -13.00 4.97
CA ALA A 53 -2.77 -12.86 6.41
C ALA A 53 -2.94 -14.21 7.15
N SER A 54 -3.82 -15.08 6.67
CA SER A 54 -4.31 -16.26 7.37
C SER A 54 -3.18 -17.20 7.81
N LEU A 55 -2.18 -17.42 6.97
CA LEU A 55 -1.06 -18.31 7.26
C LEU A 55 -0.17 -17.75 8.38
N THR A 56 0.11 -16.44 8.34
CA THR A 56 0.86 -15.76 9.42
C THR A 56 0.09 -15.81 10.73
N LEU A 57 -1.20 -15.46 10.69
CA LEU A 57 -2.06 -15.42 11.88
C LEU A 57 -2.22 -16.81 12.52
N LYS A 58 -2.44 -17.84 11.70
CA LYS A 58 -2.52 -19.23 12.17
C LYS A 58 -1.22 -19.67 12.82
N LYS A 59 -0.08 -19.37 12.21
CA LYS A 59 1.25 -19.77 12.72
C LYS A 59 1.58 -19.11 14.06
N MET A 60 1.11 -17.88 14.27
CA MET A 60 1.35 -17.12 15.49
C MET A 60 0.26 -17.27 16.56
N ASP A 61 -0.81 -18.00 16.28
CA ASP A 61 -2.04 -18.08 17.09
C ASP A 61 -2.60 -16.67 17.42
N ARG A 62 -2.73 -15.84 16.37
CA ARG A 62 -3.17 -14.45 16.47
C ARG A 62 -4.40 -14.19 15.58
N LYS A 63 -5.04 -13.07 15.81
CA LYS A 63 -6.12 -12.54 14.98
C LYS A 63 -5.74 -11.16 14.46
N ALA A 64 -6.28 -10.79 13.33
CA ALA A 64 -6.19 -9.43 12.80
C ALA A 64 -7.47 -8.66 13.06
N ILE A 65 -7.33 -7.34 13.18
CA ILE A 65 -8.44 -6.39 13.22
C ILE A 65 -8.79 -6.04 11.77
N GLU A 66 -10.00 -6.37 11.36
CA GLU A 66 -10.49 -6.01 10.02
C GLU A 66 -10.82 -4.52 9.97
N CYS A 67 -10.31 -3.84 8.93
CA CYS A 67 -10.49 -2.42 8.72
C CYS A 67 -11.02 -2.15 7.32
N ASP A 68 -12.25 -1.64 7.20
CA ASP A 68 -12.87 -1.37 5.89
C ASP A 68 -12.06 -0.38 5.04
N TRP A 69 -11.41 0.58 5.66
CA TRP A 69 -10.57 1.57 4.99
C TRP A 69 -9.25 1.00 4.42
N LEU A 70 -8.89 -0.26 4.75
CA LEU A 70 -7.76 -0.98 4.16
C LEU A 70 -8.09 -1.66 2.82
N ARG A 71 -9.29 -1.52 2.28
CA ARG A 71 -9.64 -1.97 0.92
C ARG A 71 -8.69 -1.37 -0.12
N GLU A 72 -8.60 -2.02 -1.28
CA GLU A 72 -7.86 -1.41 -2.38
C GLU A 72 -8.42 -0.01 -2.71
N PHE A 73 -7.52 0.90 -3.00
CA PHE A 73 -7.87 2.25 -3.41
C PHE A 73 -8.39 2.21 -4.85
N ASP A 74 -9.69 2.15 -5.00
CA ASP A 74 -10.38 1.87 -6.25
C ASP A 74 -11.09 3.10 -6.86
N ALA A 75 -10.70 4.31 -6.44
CA ALA A 75 -11.21 5.54 -7.05
C ALA A 75 -11.03 5.50 -8.58
N ARG A 76 -12.07 5.89 -9.31
CA ARG A 76 -12.12 5.75 -10.76
C ARG A 76 -12.35 7.09 -11.46
N ILE A 77 -11.63 7.28 -12.55
CA ILE A 77 -11.65 8.48 -13.37
C ILE A 77 -11.79 8.12 -14.84
N TYR A 78 -12.18 9.08 -15.65
CA TYR A 78 -11.99 9.00 -17.10
C TYR A 78 -10.55 9.36 -17.43
N ARG A 79 -9.75 8.36 -17.81
CA ARG A 79 -8.35 8.54 -18.23
C ARG A 79 -8.31 9.37 -19.54
N PRO A 80 -7.26 10.18 -19.79
CA PRO A 80 -7.23 11.08 -20.96
C PRO A 80 -7.45 10.41 -22.32
N ASP A 81 -6.94 9.19 -22.48
CA ASP A 81 -7.02 8.38 -23.70
C ASP A 81 -8.30 7.52 -23.78
N ILE A 82 -9.07 7.39 -22.69
CA ILE A 82 -10.28 6.55 -22.60
C ILE A 82 -11.45 7.38 -22.10
N SER A 83 -12.46 7.58 -22.93
CA SER A 83 -13.64 8.41 -22.61
C SER A 83 -14.93 7.63 -22.37
N ASP A 84 -14.99 6.37 -22.72
CA ASP A 84 -16.19 5.52 -22.67
C ASP A 84 -16.34 4.71 -21.38
N LYS A 85 -15.25 4.56 -20.61
CA LYS A 85 -15.23 3.87 -19.31
C LYS A 85 -14.34 4.55 -18.30
N LYS A 86 -14.68 4.43 -17.03
CA LYS A 86 -13.80 4.87 -15.94
C LYS A 86 -12.74 3.81 -15.64
N MET A 87 -11.50 4.26 -15.58
CA MET A 87 -10.33 3.47 -15.20
C MET A 87 -9.93 3.74 -13.75
N ILE A 88 -9.14 2.86 -13.17
CA ILE A 88 -8.56 3.07 -11.84
C ILE A 88 -7.62 4.27 -11.86
N VAL A 89 -7.63 5.08 -10.81
CA VAL A 89 -6.90 6.35 -10.75
C VAL A 89 -5.39 6.21 -10.85
N TRP A 90 -4.84 5.07 -10.48
CA TRP A 90 -3.40 4.81 -10.49
C TRP A 90 -2.92 4.04 -11.74
N ASP A 91 -3.63 4.18 -12.86
CA ASP A 91 -3.32 3.50 -14.12
C ASP A 91 -3.39 4.46 -15.31
N TRP A 92 -2.53 5.49 -15.30
CA TRP A 92 -2.39 6.43 -16.41
C TRP A 92 -1.21 6.08 -17.29
N LEU A 93 -1.30 6.44 -18.58
CA LEU A 93 -0.14 6.35 -19.46
C LEU A 93 0.94 7.39 -19.05
N PRO A 94 2.22 7.04 -19.19
CA PRO A 94 3.30 7.90 -18.70
C PRO A 94 3.24 9.34 -19.21
N GLN A 95 3.04 9.55 -20.52
CA GLN A 95 2.99 10.89 -21.11
C GLN A 95 1.82 11.73 -20.59
N ASP A 96 0.72 11.11 -20.17
CA ASP A 96 -0.48 11.83 -19.75
C ASP A 96 -0.38 12.31 -18.30
N TRP A 97 0.07 11.46 -17.38
CA TRP A 97 0.20 11.90 -16.00
C TRP A 97 1.42 12.82 -15.80
N MET A 98 2.50 12.60 -16.54
CA MET A 98 3.71 13.43 -16.44
C MET A 98 3.55 14.81 -17.07
N ALA A 99 2.51 15.04 -17.88
CA ALA A 99 2.23 16.35 -18.48
C ALA A 99 1.64 17.37 -17.51
N ASP A 100 1.10 16.93 -16.36
CA ASP A 100 0.53 17.83 -15.36
C ASP A 100 1.49 18.00 -14.17
N GLU A 101 2.15 19.15 -14.11
CA GLU A 101 3.12 19.46 -13.04
C GLU A 101 2.52 19.34 -11.64
N ARG A 102 1.21 19.56 -11.47
CA ARG A 102 0.50 19.43 -10.19
C ARG A 102 0.63 18.02 -9.60
N PHE A 103 0.77 17.01 -10.45
CA PHE A 103 0.91 15.62 -10.00
C PHE A 103 2.19 15.30 -9.24
N PHE A 104 3.22 16.13 -9.34
CA PHE A 104 4.44 16.00 -8.58
C PHE A 104 4.37 16.66 -7.20
N HIS A 105 3.33 17.45 -6.92
CA HIS A 105 3.18 18.19 -5.66
C HIS A 105 2.16 17.54 -4.73
N TYR A 106 2.57 17.30 -3.47
CA TYR A 106 1.73 16.66 -2.44
C TYR A 106 0.42 17.42 -2.15
N ASP A 107 0.43 18.72 -2.27
CA ASP A 107 -0.70 19.62 -1.98
C ASP A 107 -1.47 20.10 -3.22
N GLN A 108 -1.14 19.60 -4.43
CA GLN A 108 -1.74 20.05 -5.68
C GLN A 108 -2.26 18.93 -6.58
N TRP A 109 -1.81 17.68 -6.42
CA TRP A 109 -2.15 16.57 -7.29
C TRP A 109 -3.67 16.40 -7.52
N TYR A 110 -4.45 16.66 -6.49
CA TYR A 110 -5.90 16.53 -6.49
C TYR A 110 -6.62 17.71 -7.18
N LEU A 111 -5.90 18.75 -7.58
CA LEU A 111 -6.48 19.91 -8.30
C LEU A 111 -6.69 19.64 -9.79
N ASN A 112 -6.20 18.50 -10.30
CA ASN A 112 -6.52 18.06 -11.67
C ASN A 112 -8.02 17.79 -11.80
N GLU A 113 -8.61 18.27 -12.87
CA GLU A 113 -10.06 18.28 -13.11
C GLU A 113 -10.65 16.86 -13.12
N ARG A 114 -9.95 15.87 -13.69
CA ARG A 114 -10.38 14.47 -13.72
C ARG A 114 -10.39 13.83 -12.36
N LEU A 115 -9.42 14.19 -11.51
CA LEU A 115 -9.36 13.72 -10.13
C LEU A 115 -10.46 14.34 -9.28
N GLN A 116 -10.83 15.61 -9.53
CA GLN A 116 -11.95 16.26 -8.87
C GLN A 116 -13.28 15.62 -9.28
N GLU A 117 -13.52 15.39 -10.57
CA GLU A 117 -14.71 14.69 -11.08
C GLU A 117 -14.82 13.25 -10.55
N GLY A 118 -13.69 12.62 -10.30
CA GLY A 118 -13.60 11.28 -9.71
C GLY A 118 -13.69 11.23 -8.19
N HIS A 119 -13.80 12.37 -7.49
CA HIS A 119 -13.82 12.48 -6.04
C HIS A 119 -12.61 11.79 -5.37
N VAL A 120 -11.45 11.85 -6.04
CA VAL A 120 -10.27 11.09 -5.63
C VAL A 120 -9.71 11.62 -4.31
N LYS A 121 -9.75 12.95 -4.10
CA LYS A 121 -9.28 13.57 -2.86
C LYS A 121 -10.12 13.15 -1.66
N GLU A 122 -11.43 13.10 -1.82
CA GLU A 122 -12.36 12.69 -0.79
C GLU A 122 -12.11 11.23 -0.38
N ALA A 123 -11.90 10.34 -1.35
CA ALA A 123 -11.54 8.95 -1.08
C ALA A 123 -10.18 8.83 -0.36
N TYR A 124 -9.19 9.62 -0.78
CA TYR A 124 -7.88 9.70 -0.13
C TYR A 124 -8.02 10.18 1.33
N ASP A 125 -8.81 11.22 1.58
CA ASP A 125 -9.02 11.76 2.92
C ASP A 125 -9.73 10.77 3.84
N GLN A 126 -10.71 10.02 3.34
CA GLN A 126 -11.37 8.98 4.11
C GLN A 126 -10.38 7.93 4.64
N VAL A 127 -9.43 7.50 3.81
CA VAL A 127 -8.38 6.55 4.22
C VAL A 127 -7.44 7.20 5.26
N THR A 128 -6.91 8.37 4.96
CA THR A 128 -5.88 9.00 5.79
C THR A 128 -6.40 9.46 7.15
N VAL A 129 -7.65 9.89 7.24
CA VAL A 129 -8.31 10.23 8.52
C VAL A 129 -8.44 8.99 9.42
N GLN A 130 -8.85 7.84 8.86
CA GLN A 130 -8.95 6.59 9.61
C GLN A 130 -7.56 6.09 10.04
N PHE A 131 -6.58 6.23 9.17
CA PHE A 131 -5.20 5.86 9.48
C PHE A 131 -4.61 6.74 10.59
N ASP A 132 -4.80 8.06 10.53
CA ASP A 132 -4.37 8.98 11.60
C ASP A 132 -5.11 8.71 12.93
N ALA A 133 -6.39 8.35 12.90
CA ALA A 133 -7.13 7.95 14.08
C ALA A 133 -6.52 6.69 14.73
N LEU A 134 -6.11 5.73 13.91
CA LEU A 134 -5.42 4.53 14.37
C LEU A 134 -4.06 4.89 14.98
N LEU A 135 -3.23 5.67 14.31
CA LEU A 135 -1.92 6.11 14.83
C LEU A 135 -2.07 6.89 16.14
N LYS A 136 -3.10 7.75 16.25
CA LYS A 136 -3.44 8.47 17.49
C LYS A 136 -3.77 7.50 18.62
N SER A 137 -4.52 6.43 18.40
CA SER A 137 -4.82 5.44 19.43
C SER A 137 -3.56 4.76 19.98
N HIS A 138 -2.47 4.75 19.20
CA HIS A 138 -1.16 4.26 19.58
C HIS A 138 -0.18 5.35 20.02
N GLY A 139 -0.66 6.58 20.22
CA GLY A 139 0.11 7.67 20.82
C GLY A 139 0.83 8.59 19.83
N TYR A 140 0.46 8.58 18.55
CA TYR A 140 1.03 9.45 17.52
C TYR A 140 -0.05 10.30 16.85
N VAL A 141 -0.09 11.58 17.17
CA VAL A 141 -1.11 12.54 16.70
C VAL A 141 -0.53 13.38 15.57
N ARG A 142 -1.18 13.34 14.40
CA ARG A 142 -0.76 14.12 13.23
C ARG A 142 -0.82 15.63 13.51
N GLU A 143 0.27 16.35 13.19
CA GLU A 143 0.37 17.81 13.21
C GLU A 143 1.08 18.29 11.92
N GLY A 144 0.31 18.70 10.92
CA GLY A 144 0.85 19.04 9.61
C GLY A 144 1.58 17.86 8.95
N HIS A 145 2.90 17.95 8.80
CA HIS A 145 3.72 16.92 8.15
C HIS A 145 4.49 16.02 9.13
N TYR A 146 4.29 16.17 10.43
CA TYR A 146 4.91 15.36 11.48
C TYR A 146 3.87 14.84 12.48
N TYR A 147 4.31 14.07 13.46
CA TYR A 147 3.46 13.53 14.52
C TYR A 147 3.93 14.01 15.88
N ARG A 148 2.99 14.53 16.68
CA ARG A 148 3.21 14.76 18.10
C ARG A 148 3.11 13.42 18.82
N VAL A 149 4.15 13.10 19.61
CA VAL A 149 4.25 11.82 20.31
C VAL A 149 3.73 11.96 21.73
N GLU A 150 2.60 11.34 22.02
CA GLU A 150 2.00 11.29 23.36
C GLU A 150 2.46 10.07 24.17
N LYS A 151 2.67 8.93 23.45
CA LYS A 151 3.14 7.66 24.03
C LYS A 151 4.20 7.05 23.13
N PRO A 152 5.51 7.35 23.33
CA PRO A 152 6.57 6.74 22.55
C PRO A 152 6.59 5.23 22.78
N ASN A 153 6.75 4.45 21.70
CA ASN A 153 6.82 3.01 21.77
C ASN A 153 7.67 2.42 20.63
N ASN A 154 8.09 1.16 20.81
CA ASN A 154 8.80 0.36 19.80
C ASN A 154 7.92 -0.77 19.23
N ASP A 155 6.61 -0.66 19.36
CA ASP A 155 5.64 -1.64 18.89
C ASP A 155 5.71 -1.79 17.37
N THR A 156 5.49 -3.00 16.89
CA THR A 156 5.40 -3.32 15.47
C THR A 156 3.96 -3.63 15.09
N PHE A 157 3.47 -2.99 14.04
CA PHE A 157 2.13 -3.17 13.49
C PHE A 157 2.24 -3.68 12.06
N VAL A 158 1.43 -4.66 11.70
CA VAL A 158 1.40 -5.26 10.35
C VAL A 158 0.04 -5.01 9.72
N PHE A 159 0.04 -4.49 8.49
CA PHE A 159 -1.16 -4.19 7.71
C PHE A 159 -1.16 -5.06 6.46
N PHE A 160 -2.11 -5.98 6.34
CA PHE A 160 -2.32 -6.73 5.11
C PHE A 160 -3.33 -6.01 4.22
N CYS A 161 -2.87 -5.50 3.10
CA CYS A 161 -3.67 -4.66 2.23
C CYS A 161 -3.25 -4.81 0.75
N HIS A 162 -3.24 -3.70 -0.01
CA HIS A 162 -3.15 -3.67 -1.46
C HIS A 162 -2.13 -2.64 -1.92
N PHE A 163 -1.82 -2.64 -3.23
CA PHE A 163 -0.82 -1.75 -3.82
C PHE A 163 -1.26 -0.28 -3.79
N GLY A 164 -2.41 0.04 -4.40
CA GLY A 164 -2.87 1.42 -4.50
C GLY A 164 -3.10 2.06 -3.13
N LEU A 165 -3.67 1.29 -2.19
CA LEU A 165 -3.83 1.73 -0.81
C LEU A 165 -2.50 1.92 -0.10
N GLY A 166 -1.54 1.01 -0.27
CA GLY A 166 -0.20 1.14 0.30
C GLY A 166 0.48 2.45 -0.13
N CYS A 167 0.30 2.84 -1.39
CA CYS A 167 0.78 4.12 -1.91
C CYS A 167 0.08 5.32 -1.25
N VAL A 168 -1.23 5.24 -0.95
CA VAL A 168 -1.95 6.28 -0.18
C VAL A 168 -1.36 6.45 1.21
N LEU A 169 -1.14 5.35 1.94
CA LEU A 169 -0.54 5.39 3.27
C LEU A 169 0.87 5.98 3.24
N LEU A 170 1.70 5.59 2.26
CA LEU A 170 3.04 6.15 2.07
C LEU A 170 3.00 7.63 1.73
N SER A 171 2.16 8.01 0.77
CA SER A 171 1.96 9.41 0.38
C SER A 171 1.68 10.28 1.61
N HIS A 172 0.78 9.84 2.46
CA HIS A 172 0.40 10.53 3.68
C HIS A 172 1.54 10.61 4.71
N LEU A 173 2.21 9.49 4.97
CA LEU A 173 3.31 9.43 5.95
C LEU A 173 4.54 10.24 5.52
N LEU A 174 4.86 10.23 4.22
CA LEU A 174 6.07 10.83 3.66
C LEU A 174 5.83 12.23 3.09
N SER A 175 4.56 12.69 3.02
CA SER A 175 4.17 13.95 2.39
C SER A 175 4.68 14.08 0.94
N VAL A 176 4.46 13.02 0.16
CA VAL A 176 4.75 12.97 -1.29
C VAL A 176 3.47 12.74 -2.07
N SER A 177 3.41 13.20 -3.31
CA SER A 177 2.24 13.00 -4.16
C SER A 177 1.94 11.50 -4.35
N PRO A 178 0.68 11.03 -4.19
CA PRO A 178 0.33 9.65 -4.46
C PRO A 178 0.49 9.31 -5.95
N MET A 179 0.36 10.27 -6.87
CA MET A 179 0.57 10.07 -8.30
C MET A 179 1.98 9.58 -8.61
N VAL A 180 2.98 10.13 -7.94
CA VAL A 180 4.38 9.69 -8.07
C VAL A 180 4.57 8.25 -7.58
N LEU A 181 3.93 7.89 -6.47
CA LEU A 181 4.04 6.53 -5.91
C LEU A 181 3.28 5.51 -6.75
N TRP A 182 2.07 5.84 -7.21
CA TRP A 182 1.24 4.95 -8.03
C TRP A 182 1.87 4.60 -9.37
N HIS A 183 2.57 5.57 -10.00
CA HIS A 183 3.12 5.41 -11.35
C HIS A 183 4.63 5.19 -11.39
N GLY A 184 5.35 5.56 -10.33
CA GLY A 184 6.81 5.43 -10.25
C GLY A 184 7.29 4.26 -9.40
N ALA A 185 6.39 3.54 -8.72
CA ALA A 185 6.75 2.41 -7.87
C ALA A 185 6.03 1.13 -8.29
N CYS A 186 6.64 0.00 -8.04
CA CYS A 186 6.04 -1.32 -8.23
C CYS A 186 6.35 -2.19 -7.00
N ALA A 187 5.31 -2.74 -6.40
CA ALA A 187 5.44 -3.64 -5.26
C ALA A 187 4.90 -5.02 -5.65
N ALA A 188 5.75 -6.03 -5.68
CA ALA A 188 5.33 -7.39 -6.00
C ALA A 188 4.31 -7.93 -4.97
N PRO A 189 3.50 -8.93 -5.31
CA PRO A 189 2.69 -9.66 -4.35
C PRO A 189 3.51 -10.13 -3.15
N THR A 190 2.90 -10.13 -1.97
CA THR A 190 3.51 -10.39 -0.66
C THR A 190 4.67 -9.47 -0.24
N SER A 191 5.03 -8.49 -1.07
CA SER A 191 6.09 -7.55 -0.69
C SER A 191 5.74 -6.74 0.55
N VAL A 192 6.78 -6.34 1.28
CA VAL A 192 6.67 -5.61 2.54
C VAL A 192 7.31 -4.24 2.42
N ILE A 193 6.55 -3.21 2.79
CA ILE A 193 7.07 -1.87 3.00
C ILE A 193 7.30 -1.71 4.50
N THR A 194 8.48 -1.25 4.89
CA THR A 194 8.82 -1.03 6.31
C THR A 194 9.07 0.43 6.59
N LEU A 195 8.34 0.97 7.57
CA LEU A 195 8.57 2.33 8.09
C LEU A 195 8.83 2.27 9.59
N ALA A 196 9.63 3.18 10.09
CA ALA A 196 9.88 3.35 11.51
C ALA A 196 9.80 4.83 11.91
N THR A 197 9.34 5.09 13.11
CA THR A 197 9.37 6.45 13.66
C THR A 197 10.79 6.88 13.97
N GLU A 198 11.11 8.11 13.63
CA GLU A 198 12.30 8.83 14.09
C GLU A 198 11.87 9.95 15.01
N GLU A 199 12.24 9.89 16.28
CA GLU A 199 12.00 10.92 17.30
C GLU A 199 13.34 11.46 17.82
N ARG A 200 13.91 12.46 17.14
CA ARG A 200 15.18 13.10 17.51
C ARG A 200 15.01 14.27 18.48
N ARG A 201 13.79 14.77 18.60
CA ARG A 201 13.35 15.73 19.61
C ARG A 201 12.17 15.13 20.37
N LYS A 202 12.20 15.20 21.69
CA LYS A 202 11.13 14.65 22.52
C LYS A 202 9.76 15.17 22.07
N GLY A 203 8.85 14.26 21.80
CA GLY A 203 7.48 14.57 21.44
C GLY A 203 7.25 14.90 19.96
N ILE A 204 8.26 14.83 19.10
CA ILE A 204 8.16 15.12 17.65
C ILE A 204 8.75 13.97 16.85
N ALA A 205 7.90 13.27 16.11
CA ALA A 205 8.32 12.15 15.26
C ALA A 205 7.88 12.33 13.81
N LEU A 206 8.63 11.68 12.92
CA LEU A 206 8.22 11.41 11.53
C LEU A 206 8.42 9.93 11.24
N PHE A 207 7.77 9.43 10.20
CA PHE A 207 8.02 8.07 9.72
C PHE A 207 9.08 8.07 8.63
N ARG A 208 10.06 7.18 8.76
CA ARG A 208 11.08 6.93 7.74
C ARG A 208 10.86 5.55 7.12
N MET A 209 10.79 5.51 5.81
CA MET A 209 10.76 4.28 5.07
C MET A 209 12.18 3.70 4.97
N SER A 210 12.36 2.48 5.49
CA SER A 210 13.63 1.76 5.44
C SER A 210 13.69 0.73 4.31
N SER A 211 12.53 0.26 3.82
CA SER A 211 12.44 -0.60 2.63
C SER A 211 11.11 -0.40 1.92
N TYR A 212 11.12 -0.58 0.59
CA TYR A 212 9.94 -0.63 -0.26
C TYR A 212 10.00 -1.88 -1.13
N GLY A 213 8.88 -2.58 -1.27
CA GLY A 213 8.80 -3.73 -2.16
C GLY A 213 9.69 -4.92 -1.75
N ASP A 214 10.02 -5.06 -0.47
CA ASP A 214 10.93 -6.09 0.03
C ASP A 214 10.30 -7.48 -0.06
N ILE A 215 10.88 -8.33 -0.90
CA ILE A 215 10.51 -9.72 -1.16
C ILE A 215 11.63 -10.69 -0.73
N SER A 216 12.43 -10.34 0.27
CA SER A 216 13.54 -11.17 0.75
C SER A 216 13.11 -12.59 1.16
N HIS A 217 11.86 -12.76 1.61
CA HIS A 217 11.29 -14.08 1.94
C HIS A 217 11.12 -14.97 0.69
N LEU A 218 10.86 -14.39 -0.49
CA LEU A 218 10.79 -15.13 -1.75
C LEU A 218 12.19 -15.52 -2.21
N TYR A 219 13.11 -14.57 -2.26
CA TYR A 219 14.51 -14.86 -2.65
C TYR A 219 15.18 -15.90 -1.76
N ALA A 220 14.92 -15.87 -0.45
CA ALA A 220 15.46 -16.85 0.49
C ALA A 220 14.96 -18.28 0.24
N ASN A 221 13.88 -18.44 -0.52
CA ASN A 221 13.27 -19.72 -0.89
C ASN A 221 13.34 -19.99 -2.40
N GLU A 222 14.19 -19.25 -3.13
CA GLU A 222 14.36 -19.39 -4.59
C GLU A 222 13.03 -19.28 -5.37
N GLU A 223 12.06 -18.54 -4.81
CA GLU A 223 10.75 -18.33 -5.43
C GLU A 223 10.76 -17.01 -6.22
N PRO A 224 10.57 -17.03 -7.54
CA PRO A 224 10.44 -15.80 -8.32
C PRO A 224 9.14 -15.08 -7.96
N PRO A 225 9.14 -13.74 -7.81
CA PRO A 225 7.92 -13.00 -7.53
C PRO A 225 6.92 -13.13 -8.69
N ALA A 226 5.62 -13.13 -8.38
CA ALA A 226 4.58 -13.05 -9.38
C ALA A 226 4.66 -11.73 -10.16
N PHE A 227 4.24 -11.78 -11.43
CA PHE A 227 4.30 -10.64 -12.34
C PHE A 227 3.20 -9.60 -12.08
N ALA A 228 2.17 -9.92 -11.30
CA ALA A 228 1.02 -9.07 -11.06
C ALA A 228 1.40 -7.62 -10.70
N ALA A 229 0.73 -6.65 -11.32
CA ALA A 229 0.96 -5.21 -11.21
C ALA A 229 2.29 -4.69 -11.79
N ARG A 230 2.88 -5.40 -12.73
CA ARG A 230 3.93 -4.86 -13.61
C ARG A 230 3.32 -4.45 -14.95
N PHE A 231 4.01 -3.57 -15.66
CA PHE A 231 3.69 -3.14 -17.01
C PHE A 231 4.78 -3.64 -17.97
N CYS A 232 4.52 -3.61 -19.26
CA CYS A 232 5.52 -4.00 -20.24
C CYS A 232 6.79 -3.14 -20.12
N GLU A 233 7.95 -3.80 -20.15
CA GLU A 233 9.25 -3.11 -20.09
C GLU A 233 9.65 -2.55 -21.45
N THR A 234 9.18 -3.19 -22.52
CA THR A 234 9.42 -2.76 -23.90
C THR A 234 8.15 -2.88 -24.71
N TYR A 235 7.88 -1.90 -25.57
CA TYR A 235 6.69 -1.87 -26.41
C TYR A 235 6.57 -3.09 -27.33
N ASP A 236 7.69 -3.69 -27.73
CA ASP A 236 7.72 -4.84 -28.65
C ASP A 236 7.30 -6.16 -27.98
N ASN A 237 7.15 -6.20 -26.64
CA ASN A 237 6.67 -7.39 -25.94
C ASN A 237 5.13 -7.46 -26.00
N SER A 238 4.60 -8.22 -26.96
CA SER A 238 3.16 -8.39 -27.15
C SER A 238 2.47 -9.29 -26.12
N GLU A 239 3.23 -9.95 -25.24
CA GLU A 239 2.68 -10.81 -24.18
C GLU A 239 2.40 -10.03 -22.88
N GLU A 240 2.88 -8.80 -22.80
CA GLU A 240 2.67 -7.92 -21.65
C GLU A 240 1.61 -6.86 -21.96
N ARG A 241 1.04 -6.30 -20.90
CA ARG A 241 -0.04 -5.30 -20.99
C ARG A 241 0.46 -3.95 -21.51
N HIS A 242 -0.20 -3.42 -22.55
CA HIS A 242 0.12 -2.11 -23.16
C HIS A 242 -0.94 -1.03 -22.92
N ASP A 243 -2.19 -1.39 -22.54
CA ASP A 243 -3.32 -0.46 -22.33
C ASP A 243 -3.36 0.18 -20.93
#